data_1b7e8cf195ab0c1f52cdbeccff295322
#
_entry.id   1b7e8cf195ab0c1f52cdbeccff295322
#
_cell.length_a   1.000
_cell.length_b   1.000
_cell.length_c   1.000
_cell.angle_alpha   90.00
_cell.angle_beta   90.00
_cell.angle_gamma   90.00
#
_symmetry.space_group_name_H-M   'P 1'
#
loop_
_entity.id
_entity.type
_entity.pdbx_description
1 polymer ?
#
loop_
_entity_poly.entity_id
_entity_poly.type
_entity_poly.pdbx_seq_one_letter_code
_entity_poly.pdbx_strand_id
1 'polypeptide(L)'
;MGYQPDKNRYQTMQYRSCGQSGLKLPAISLGLWHNFGDATLLENSRQLLQRAFDLGITHFDLANNYGPPPGSAERNFGRILQEDFLPWRDELIISTKAGYTMWGGPYGDWGSRKYLISSLDQSLRRMGLEYVDIFYHHRPDPQTPLRETMKALDHVVRQGKALYIGLSNYPAELARQAIEILEDLGTPCLIHQPKYSMFERAPEEGLLDVLQQKGVGCIPFSPLAGGQLTDRYLNGIPADSRAASGSKFLNPDQITDKKLEKVRKLNALAEKRGQKLSQMALAWILRHDAVTSVLIGASKTGQIEDAAGMLENRHFSAEELKTIEAILSSSD
;
A
#
# COMPACT_ATOMS: atom_id res chain seq x y z
N MET A 1 13.66 -26.89 -11.47
CA MET A 1 14.40 -25.63 -11.69
C MET A 1 13.75 -24.59 -10.79
N GLY A 2 14.54 -23.77 -10.07
CA GLY A 2 13.99 -22.69 -9.27
C GLY A 2 13.35 -21.60 -10.13
N TYR A 3 12.59 -20.70 -9.51
CA TYR A 3 11.97 -19.56 -10.18
C TYR A 3 13.03 -18.71 -10.92
N GLN A 4 12.70 -18.33 -12.14
CA GLN A 4 13.51 -17.41 -12.95
C GLN A 4 12.60 -16.27 -13.41
N PRO A 5 12.85 -15.02 -12.95
CA PRO A 5 12.03 -13.89 -13.31
C PRO A 5 12.19 -13.53 -14.79
N ASP A 6 11.12 -12.89 -15.34
CA ASP A 6 11.16 -12.37 -16.71
C ASP A 6 12.32 -11.38 -16.87
N LYS A 7 13.15 -11.60 -17.89
CA LYS A 7 14.30 -10.75 -18.18
C LYS A 7 13.91 -9.33 -18.61
N ASN A 8 12.68 -9.17 -19.13
CA ASN A 8 12.15 -7.90 -19.61
C ASN A 8 11.30 -7.16 -18.55
N ARG A 9 11.22 -7.65 -17.30
CA ARG A 9 10.36 -7.13 -16.24
C ARG A 9 10.43 -5.63 -16.00
N TYR A 10 11.56 -5.01 -16.30
CA TYR A 10 11.77 -3.56 -16.12
C TYR A 10 11.38 -2.69 -17.32
N GLN A 11 11.01 -3.28 -18.47
CA GLN A 11 10.79 -2.52 -19.71
C GLN A 11 9.47 -1.77 -19.73
N THR A 12 8.42 -2.29 -19.08
CA THR A 12 7.07 -1.72 -19.10
C THR A 12 6.72 -0.98 -17.81
N MET A 13 7.30 -1.38 -16.68
CA MET A 13 7.05 -0.73 -15.39
C MET A 13 7.70 0.65 -15.34
N GLN A 14 6.98 1.62 -14.82
CA GLN A 14 7.50 2.95 -14.56
C GLN A 14 7.96 3.04 -13.11
N TYR A 15 9.16 3.57 -12.89
CA TYR A 15 9.74 3.81 -11.57
C TYR A 15 9.75 5.30 -11.27
N ARG A 16 9.17 5.69 -10.14
CA ARG A 16 9.01 7.08 -9.70
C ARG A 16 9.86 7.35 -8.46
N SER A 17 10.51 8.50 -8.40
CA SER A 17 11.27 8.92 -7.22
C SER A 17 10.36 8.99 -6.00
N CYS A 18 10.82 8.47 -4.87
CA CYS A 18 10.10 8.53 -3.60
C CYS A 18 10.44 9.86 -2.90
N GLY A 19 9.59 10.85 -3.10
CA GLY A 19 9.86 12.22 -2.65
C GLY A 19 11.18 12.75 -3.22
N GLN A 20 11.99 13.35 -2.36
CA GLN A 20 13.33 13.88 -2.69
C GLN A 20 14.46 12.89 -2.41
N SER A 21 14.14 11.61 -2.12
CA SER A 21 15.15 10.58 -1.89
C SER A 21 15.69 9.99 -3.19
N GLY A 22 16.83 9.29 -3.10
CA GLY A 22 17.39 8.51 -4.21
C GLY A 22 16.63 7.22 -4.52
N LEU A 23 15.70 6.79 -3.63
CA LEU A 23 14.93 5.58 -3.84
C LEU A 23 13.84 5.79 -4.90
N LYS A 24 13.70 4.81 -5.80
CA LYS A 24 12.59 4.75 -6.75
C LYS A 24 11.67 3.58 -6.40
N LEU A 25 10.37 3.79 -6.47
CA LEU A 25 9.37 2.72 -6.36
C LEU A 25 8.69 2.50 -7.73
N PRO A 26 8.23 1.26 -8.00
CA PRO A 26 7.37 1.02 -9.15
C PRO A 26 6.06 1.80 -8.99
N ALA A 27 5.46 2.22 -10.08
CA ALA A 27 4.19 2.96 -10.06
C ALA A 27 3.07 2.15 -9.38
N ILE A 28 3.21 0.84 -9.32
CA ILE A 28 2.33 -0.11 -8.63
C ILE A 28 3.15 -0.92 -7.65
N SER A 29 2.67 -1.03 -6.41
CA SER A 29 3.24 -1.88 -5.35
C SER A 29 2.23 -2.95 -4.93
N LEU A 30 2.70 -4.11 -4.46
CA LEU A 30 1.84 -5.19 -4.01
C LEU A 30 1.75 -5.26 -2.48
N GLY A 31 0.55 -5.10 -1.94
CA GLY A 31 0.25 -5.25 -0.52
C GLY A 31 -0.08 -6.70 -0.16
N LEU A 32 0.59 -7.23 0.84
CA LEU A 32 0.51 -8.62 1.25
C LEU A 32 -0.41 -8.81 2.48
N TRP A 33 -1.60 -8.22 2.44
CA TRP A 33 -2.53 -8.32 3.56
C TRP A 33 -3.28 -9.67 3.56
N HIS A 34 -4.58 -9.74 3.34
CA HIS A 34 -5.44 -10.92 3.56
C HIS A 34 -5.09 -12.20 2.78
N ASN A 35 -4.49 -12.08 1.60
CA ASN A 35 -4.28 -13.21 0.70
C ASN A 35 -2.91 -13.88 0.88
N PHE A 36 -2.18 -13.54 1.93
CA PHE A 36 -0.83 -14.03 2.21
C PHE A 36 -0.69 -14.72 3.57
N GLY A 37 -1.80 -14.78 4.34
CA GLY A 37 -1.86 -15.52 5.61
C GLY A 37 -2.11 -17.02 5.42
N ASP A 38 -2.27 -17.73 6.55
CA ASP A 38 -2.45 -19.19 6.55
C ASP A 38 -3.82 -19.65 6.03
N ALA A 39 -4.77 -18.73 5.83
CA ALA A 39 -6.06 -19.02 5.21
C ALA A 39 -5.97 -19.20 3.67
N THR A 40 -4.83 -18.90 3.07
CA THR A 40 -4.59 -19.02 1.64
C THR A 40 -3.49 -20.06 1.40
N LEU A 41 -3.63 -20.87 0.34
CA LEU A 41 -2.57 -21.80 -0.04
C LEU A 41 -1.29 -21.04 -0.37
N LEU A 42 -0.17 -21.48 0.18
CA LEU A 42 1.14 -20.85 -0.03
C LEU A 42 1.49 -20.69 -1.52
N GLU A 43 1.09 -21.67 -2.32
CA GLU A 43 1.32 -21.67 -3.76
C GLU A 43 0.61 -20.51 -4.48
N ASN A 44 -0.60 -20.12 -4.04
CA ASN A 44 -1.29 -18.96 -4.59
C ASN A 44 -0.53 -17.66 -4.27
N SER A 45 -0.04 -17.53 -3.03
CA SER A 45 0.79 -16.41 -2.62
C SER A 45 2.08 -16.34 -3.44
N ARG A 46 2.71 -17.50 -3.69
CA ARG A 46 3.91 -17.64 -4.52
C ARG A 46 3.68 -17.13 -5.94
N GLN A 47 2.61 -17.61 -6.58
CA GLN A 47 2.25 -17.19 -7.95
C GLN A 47 1.97 -15.69 -8.06
N LEU A 48 1.32 -15.10 -7.05
CA LEU A 48 1.09 -13.66 -7.00
C LEU A 48 2.40 -12.87 -6.93
N LEU A 49 3.35 -13.30 -6.07
CA LEU A 49 4.66 -12.64 -5.92
C LEU A 49 5.51 -12.77 -7.19
N GLN A 50 5.59 -13.99 -7.76
CA GLN A 50 6.32 -14.25 -8.99
C GLN A 50 5.77 -13.40 -10.14
N ARG A 51 4.43 -13.41 -10.32
CA ARG A 51 3.80 -12.63 -11.38
C ARG A 51 3.98 -11.13 -11.20
N ALA A 52 3.90 -10.63 -9.97
CA ALA A 52 4.17 -9.22 -9.68
C ALA A 52 5.59 -8.84 -10.07
N PHE A 53 6.58 -9.64 -9.68
CA PHE A 53 7.98 -9.37 -10.00
C PHE A 53 8.26 -9.47 -11.50
N ASP A 54 7.65 -10.44 -12.22
CA ASP A 54 7.73 -10.56 -13.68
C ASP A 54 7.17 -9.34 -14.42
N LEU A 55 6.26 -8.59 -13.79
CA LEU A 55 5.72 -7.33 -14.30
C LEU A 55 6.50 -6.08 -13.81
N GLY A 56 7.62 -6.26 -13.12
CA GLY A 56 8.45 -5.17 -12.61
C GLY A 56 7.92 -4.53 -11.31
N ILE A 57 6.98 -5.16 -10.63
CA ILE A 57 6.56 -4.74 -9.28
C ILE A 57 7.60 -5.25 -8.29
N THR A 58 8.50 -4.37 -7.89
CA THR A 58 9.62 -4.70 -7.00
C THR A 58 9.34 -4.41 -5.53
N HIS A 59 8.24 -3.74 -5.20
CA HIS A 59 7.88 -3.39 -3.83
C HIS A 59 6.78 -4.29 -3.29
N PHE A 60 7.10 -5.00 -2.20
CA PHE A 60 6.20 -5.87 -1.43
C PHE A 60 5.98 -5.27 -0.04
N ASP A 61 4.73 -4.95 0.28
CA ASP A 61 4.35 -4.22 1.47
C ASP A 61 3.61 -5.11 2.48
N LEU A 62 4.22 -5.32 3.64
CA LEU A 62 3.73 -6.13 4.74
C LEU A 62 3.37 -5.29 5.97
N ALA A 63 2.93 -5.95 7.02
CA ALA A 63 2.88 -5.47 8.39
C ALA A 63 2.92 -6.64 9.37
N ASN A 64 3.40 -6.39 10.60
CA ASN A 64 3.53 -7.41 11.63
C ASN A 64 2.21 -8.13 11.94
N ASN A 65 1.06 -7.43 11.82
CA ASN A 65 -0.28 -7.97 12.11
C ASN A 65 -0.99 -8.54 10.87
N TYR A 66 -0.36 -8.59 9.70
CA TYR A 66 -0.97 -9.15 8.50
C TYR A 66 -1.08 -10.67 8.56
N GLY A 67 -2.19 -11.18 7.97
CA GLY A 67 -2.56 -12.59 7.99
C GLY A 67 -3.97 -12.78 7.43
N PRO A 68 -4.85 -13.59 8.03
CA PRO A 68 -4.83 -14.22 9.35
C PRO A 68 -3.95 -15.48 9.45
N PRO A 69 -3.49 -15.89 10.66
CA PRO A 69 -3.40 -15.10 11.89
C PRO A 69 -2.32 -14.01 11.80
N PRO A 70 -2.29 -13.03 12.73
CA PRO A 70 -1.25 -12.00 12.75
C PRO A 70 0.17 -12.59 12.67
N GLY A 71 1.02 -12.02 11.80
CA GLY A 71 2.38 -12.49 11.55
C GLY A 71 2.52 -13.60 10.51
N SER A 72 1.39 -14.24 10.10
CA SER A 72 1.46 -15.32 9.12
C SER A 72 1.85 -14.83 7.71
N ALA A 73 1.42 -13.64 7.32
CA ALA A 73 1.81 -13.07 6.03
C ALA A 73 3.33 -12.87 5.92
N GLU A 74 3.98 -12.34 6.97
CA GLU A 74 5.45 -12.20 7.00
C GLU A 74 6.16 -13.56 7.00
N ARG A 75 5.65 -14.55 7.73
CA ARG A 75 6.22 -15.91 7.75
C ARG A 75 6.12 -16.59 6.39
N ASN A 76 4.96 -16.52 5.74
CA ASN A 76 4.72 -17.10 4.43
C ASN A 76 5.54 -16.40 3.35
N PHE A 77 5.61 -15.06 3.39
CA PHE A 77 6.48 -14.28 2.51
C PHE A 77 7.95 -14.65 2.71
N GLY A 78 8.43 -14.73 3.96
CA GLY A 78 9.80 -15.11 4.27
C GLY A 78 10.18 -16.49 3.70
N ARG A 79 9.27 -17.47 3.78
CA ARG A 79 9.48 -18.78 3.17
C ARG A 79 9.60 -18.68 1.65
N ILE A 80 8.71 -17.98 0.97
CA ILE A 80 8.74 -17.80 -0.47
C ILE A 80 10.00 -17.01 -0.88
N LEU A 81 10.37 -15.98 -0.12
CA LEU A 81 11.57 -15.19 -0.36
C LEU A 81 12.83 -16.07 -0.36
N GLN A 82 12.98 -16.94 0.64
CA GLN A 82 14.14 -17.85 0.73
C GLN A 82 14.16 -18.89 -0.40
N GLU A 83 12.99 -19.40 -0.80
CA GLU A 83 12.89 -20.46 -1.81
C GLU A 83 13.06 -19.91 -3.25
N ASP A 84 12.54 -18.70 -3.54
CA ASP A 84 12.42 -18.20 -4.92
C ASP A 84 13.15 -16.88 -5.19
N PHE A 85 13.25 -15.97 -4.20
CA PHE A 85 13.67 -14.58 -4.44
C PHE A 85 15.00 -14.19 -3.80
N LEU A 86 15.63 -15.08 -3.03
CA LEU A 86 16.87 -14.74 -2.34
C LEU A 86 17.97 -14.21 -3.28
N PRO A 87 18.16 -14.77 -4.49
CA PRO A 87 19.13 -14.24 -5.45
C PRO A 87 18.81 -12.82 -5.96
N TRP A 88 17.57 -12.37 -5.77
CA TRP A 88 17.05 -11.09 -6.26
C TRP A 88 16.75 -10.11 -5.12
N ARG A 89 17.20 -10.41 -3.87
CA ARG A 89 16.90 -9.59 -2.68
C ARG A 89 17.24 -8.11 -2.90
N ASP A 90 18.35 -7.82 -3.54
CA ASP A 90 18.82 -6.46 -3.78
C ASP A 90 18.02 -5.70 -4.86
N GLU A 91 17.18 -6.41 -5.62
CA GLU A 91 16.25 -5.82 -6.58
C GLU A 91 14.86 -5.57 -5.96
N LEU A 92 14.63 -6.05 -4.74
CA LEU A 92 13.35 -5.92 -4.04
C LEU A 92 13.36 -4.80 -3.01
N ILE A 93 12.25 -4.11 -2.89
CA ILE A 93 11.92 -3.23 -1.77
C ILE A 93 10.93 -3.98 -0.88
N ILE A 94 11.35 -4.30 0.33
CA ILE A 94 10.53 -5.02 1.31
C ILE A 94 10.20 -4.06 2.43
N SER A 95 8.90 -3.81 2.64
CA SER A 95 8.45 -2.97 3.75
C SER A 95 7.61 -3.75 4.76
N THR A 96 7.70 -3.36 6.02
CA THR A 96 6.80 -3.82 7.06
C THR A 96 6.44 -2.70 8.04
N LYS A 97 5.45 -2.94 8.90
CA LYS A 97 4.84 -1.93 9.77
C LYS A 97 4.57 -2.51 11.15
N ALA A 98 4.57 -1.64 12.16
CA ALA A 98 4.06 -1.94 13.50
C ALA A 98 3.21 -0.78 14.03
N GLY A 99 2.17 -1.07 14.81
CA GLY A 99 1.26 -0.05 15.37
C GLY A 99 -0.13 -0.58 15.72
N TYR A 100 -0.47 -1.79 15.27
CA TYR A 100 -1.70 -2.51 15.66
C TYR A 100 -1.38 -3.67 16.60
N THR A 101 -2.39 -4.10 17.35
CA THR A 101 -2.25 -5.16 18.37
C THR A 101 -1.67 -6.45 17.81
N MET A 102 -0.60 -6.93 18.41
CA MET A 102 0.06 -8.19 18.09
C MET A 102 -0.05 -9.22 19.21
N TRP A 103 -0.05 -8.78 20.47
CA TRP A 103 -0.21 -9.64 21.65
C TRP A 103 -0.92 -8.90 22.77
N GLY A 104 -1.43 -9.62 23.76
CA GLY A 104 -2.14 -9.07 24.90
C GLY A 104 -1.23 -8.33 25.88
N GLY A 105 -1.85 -7.49 26.74
CA GLY A 105 -1.17 -6.71 27.75
C GLY A 105 -0.65 -5.36 27.26
N PRO A 106 0.11 -4.63 28.09
CA PRO A 106 0.41 -3.21 27.85
C PRO A 106 1.54 -2.95 26.84
N TYR A 107 2.17 -4.00 26.30
CA TYR A 107 3.37 -3.86 25.45
C TYR A 107 3.17 -4.36 24.02
N GLY A 108 1.95 -4.75 23.64
CA GLY A 108 1.67 -5.45 22.39
C GLY A 108 0.98 -4.60 21.33
N ASP A 109 0.93 -3.27 21.49
CA ASP A 109 0.19 -2.35 20.62
C ASP A 109 0.82 -0.95 20.58
N TRP A 110 0.37 -0.10 19.63
CA TRP A 110 0.61 1.32 19.51
C TRP A 110 2.05 1.71 19.09
N GLY A 111 2.60 2.80 19.66
CA GLY A 111 3.81 3.49 19.18
C GLY A 111 4.95 3.58 20.18
N SER A 112 4.88 2.90 21.34
CA SER A 112 5.97 2.96 22.31
C SER A 112 7.29 2.42 21.73
N ARG A 113 8.41 2.99 22.16
CA ARG A 113 9.75 2.52 21.78
C ARG A 113 9.91 1.00 21.98
N LYS A 114 9.42 0.48 23.10
CA LYS A 114 9.50 -0.95 23.42
C LYS A 114 8.75 -1.78 22.38
N TYR A 115 7.52 -1.39 22.02
CA TYR A 115 6.70 -2.12 21.06
C TYR A 115 7.28 -2.09 19.66
N LEU A 116 7.69 -0.91 19.17
CA LEU A 116 8.19 -0.76 17.79
C LEU A 116 9.46 -1.56 17.54
N ILE A 117 10.45 -1.49 18.45
CA ILE A 117 11.71 -2.21 18.31
C ILE A 117 11.48 -3.73 18.39
N SER A 118 10.73 -4.21 19.39
CA SER A 118 10.46 -5.64 19.51
C SER A 118 9.61 -6.18 18.36
N SER A 119 8.69 -5.39 17.82
CA SER A 119 7.90 -5.76 16.64
C SER A 119 8.76 -5.91 15.39
N LEU A 120 9.67 -4.97 15.13
CA LEU A 120 10.58 -5.09 13.99
C LEU A 120 11.49 -6.31 14.12
N ASP A 121 12.04 -6.56 15.33
CA ASP A 121 12.87 -7.76 15.57
C ASP A 121 12.11 -9.06 15.32
N GLN A 122 10.83 -9.11 15.68
CA GLN A 122 9.96 -10.26 15.39
C GLN A 122 9.66 -10.38 13.89
N SER A 123 9.41 -9.25 13.20
CA SER A 123 9.16 -9.21 11.76
C SER A 123 10.36 -9.72 10.97
N LEU A 124 11.57 -9.25 11.31
CA LEU A 124 12.82 -9.71 10.69
C LEU A 124 13.00 -11.23 10.85
N ARG A 125 12.77 -11.76 12.07
CA ARG A 125 12.84 -13.21 12.31
C ARG A 125 11.81 -13.99 11.51
N ARG A 126 10.54 -13.50 11.39
CA ARG A 126 9.50 -14.17 10.59
C ARG A 126 9.85 -14.22 9.11
N MET A 127 10.43 -13.15 8.59
CA MET A 127 10.82 -13.04 7.18
C MET A 127 12.19 -13.67 6.85
N GLY A 128 13.01 -13.97 7.88
CA GLY A 128 14.38 -14.46 7.67
C GLY A 128 15.29 -13.38 7.09
N LEU A 129 15.12 -12.12 7.49
CA LEU A 129 15.85 -10.96 7.00
C LEU A 129 16.69 -10.33 8.11
N GLU A 130 17.80 -9.71 7.75
CA GLU A 130 18.61 -8.89 8.64
C GLU A 130 18.07 -7.45 8.71
N TYR A 131 17.49 -6.94 7.61
CA TYR A 131 16.88 -5.62 7.52
C TYR A 131 15.67 -5.62 6.57
N VAL A 132 14.81 -4.62 6.74
CA VAL A 132 13.80 -4.23 5.75
C VAL A 132 14.20 -2.92 5.07
N ASP A 133 13.73 -2.71 3.85
CA ASP A 133 14.01 -1.45 3.15
C ASP A 133 13.23 -0.29 3.77
N ILE A 134 11.96 -0.50 4.11
CA ILE A 134 11.14 0.54 4.74
C ILE A 134 10.44 -0.03 5.98
N PHE A 135 10.57 0.65 7.12
CA PHE A 135 9.80 0.36 8.33
C PHE A 135 8.81 1.49 8.62
N TYR A 136 7.52 1.15 8.73
CA TYR A 136 6.47 2.12 9.00
C TYR A 136 5.99 2.09 10.45
N HIS A 137 5.71 3.27 11.02
CA HIS A 137 4.73 3.37 12.09
C HIS A 137 3.33 3.34 11.49
N HIS A 138 2.55 2.30 11.83
CA HIS A 138 1.33 1.91 11.10
C HIS A 138 0.15 2.85 11.34
N ARG A 139 0.10 3.51 12.50
CA ARG A 139 -0.92 4.51 12.88
C ARG A 139 -0.41 5.39 14.02
N PRO A 140 -0.86 6.65 14.12
CA PRO A 140 -0.49 7.50 15.26
C PRO A 140 -0.98 6.91 16.59
N ASP A 141 -0.16 7.03 17.62
CA ASP A 141 -0.50 6.65 18.99
C ASP A 141 -0.96 7.90 19.75
N PRO A 142 -2.19 7.93 20.29
CA PRO A 142 -2.71 9.08 21.00
C PRO A 142 -2.11 9.26 22.41
N GLN A 143 -1.41 8.26 22.96
CA GLN A 143 -0.91 8.25 24.33
C GLN A 143 0.61 8.38 24.42
N THR A 144 1.37 7.82 23.47
CA THR A 144 2.82 7.91 23.44
C THR A 144 3.24 9.28 22.91
N PRO A 145 4.15 10.00 23.60
CA PRO A 145 4.70 11.24 23.06
C PRO A 145 5.28 11.03 21.66
N LEU A 146 4.86 11.84 20.69
CA LEU A 146 5.25 11.70 19.27
C LEU A 146 6.78 11.58 19.10
N ARG A 147 7.55 12.38 19.87
CA ARG A 147 9.02 12.34 19.82
C ARG A 147 9.62 11.01 20.30
N GLU A 148 8.96 10.27 21.21
CA GLU A 148 9.41 8.92 21.61
C GLU A 148 9.27 7.95 20.44
N THR A 149 8.12 7.95 19.79
CA THR A 149 7.85 7.14 18.61
C THR A 149 8.87 7.43 17.50
N MET A 150 9.10 8.71 17.17
CA MET A 150 10.06 9.10 16.14
C MET A 150 11.50 8.71 16.50
N LYS A 151 11.90 8.84 17.77
CA LYS A 151 13.21 8.35 18.26
C LYS A 151 13.34 6.83 18.18
N ALA A 152 12.24 6.08 18.29
CA ALA A 152 12.27 4.62 18.09
C ALA A 152 12.53 4.27 16.62
N LEU A 153 11.90 5.00 15.70
CA LEU A 153 12.10 4.85 14.25
C LEU A 153 13.55 5.24 13.86
N ASP A 154 14.06 6.38 14.30
CA ASP A 154 15.46 6.78 14.10
C ASP A 154 16.43 5.70 14.60
N HIS A 155 16.15 5.15 15.77
CA HIS A 155 17.01 4.14 16.37
C HIS A 155 17.14 2.86 15.52
N VAL A 156 16.06 2.36 14.94
CA VAL A 156 16.12 1.13 14.13
C VAL A 156 16.87 1.35 12.82
N VAL A 157 16.86 2.56 12.27
CA VAL A 157 17.70 2.93 11.12
C VAL A 157 19.17 2.94 11.51
N ARG A 158 19.52 3.59 12.64
CA ARG A 158 20.90 3.61 13.16
C ARG A 158 21.44 2.21 13.52
N GLN A 159 20.54 1.26 13.83
CA GLN A 159 20.90 -0.15 14.03
C GLN A 159 21.05 -0.93 12.73
N GLY A 160 20.74 -0.33 11.57
CA GLY A 160 20.78 -1.01 10.27
C GLY A 160 19.64 -2.01 10.07
N LYS A 161 18.58 -1.99 10.90
CA LYS A 161 17.42 -2.90 10.79
C LYS A 161 16.35 -2.41 9.81
N ALA A 162 16.40 -1.14 9.43
CA ALA A 162 15.62 -0.55 8.36
C ALA A 162 16.50 0.47 7.62
N LEU A 163 16.37 0.55 6.29
CA LEU A 163 17.09 1.55 5.50
C LEU A 163 16.38 2.89 5.54
N TYR A 164 15.07 2.87 5.54
CA TYR A 164 14.20 4.05 5.49
C TYR A 164 13.03 3.93 6.46
N ILE A 165 12.45 5.08 6.80
CA ILE A 165 11.26 5.20 7.66
C ILE A 165 10.07 5.72 6.87
N GLY A 166 8.90 5.12 7.14
CA GLY A 166 7.61 5.59 6.68
C GLY A 166 6.62 5.83 7.82
N LEU A 167 5.60 6.61 7.51
CA LEU A 167 4.45 6.86 8.39
C LEU A 167 3.17 6.38 7.69
N SER A 168 2.17 5.95 8.45
CA SER A 168 0.89 5.54 7.90
C SER A 168 -0.26 6.07 8.73
N ASN A 169 -1.36 6.47 8.08
CA ASN A 169 -2.58 6.98 8.74
C ASN A 169 -2.39 8.25 9.59
N TYR A 170 -1.32 8.99 9.42
CA TYR A 170 -1.15 10.28 10.09
C TYR A 170 -1.93 11.36 9.36
N PRO A 171 -2.81 12.13 10.04
CA PRO A 171 -3.44 13.30 9.44
C PRO A 171 -2.38 14.40 9.17
N ALA A 172 -2.70 15.34 8.28
CA ALA A 172 -1.77 16.32 7.73
C ALA A 172 -0.88 17.01 8.76
N GLU A 173 -1.47 17.59 9.80
CA GLU A 173 -0.74 18.34 10.83
C GLU A 173 0.19 17.45 11.66
N LEU A 174 -0.28 16.26 12.06
CA LEU A 174 0.53 15.33 12.83
C LEU A 174 1.64 14.71 11.97
N ALA A 175 1.38 14.49 10.68
CA ALA A 175 2.40 14.06 9.71
C ALA A 175 3.50 15.10 9.60
N ARG A 176 3.16 16.39 9.47
CA ARG A 176 4.12 17.49 9.43
C ARG A 176 5.01 17.51 10.65
N GLN A 177 4.43 17.44 11.86
CA GLN A 177 5.19 17.42 13.13
C GLN A 177 6.11 16.20 13.22
N ALA A 178 5.63 15.01 12.84
CA ALA A 178 6.43 13.79 12.84
C ALA A 178 7.62 13.87 11.87
N ILE A 179 7.39 14.40 10.67
CA ILE A 179 8.43 14.60 9.65
C ILE A 179 9.49 15.57 10.16
N GLU A 180 9.09 16.70 10.75
CA GLU A 180 10.02 17.69 11.32
C GLU A 180 10.87 17.09 12.45
N ILE A 181 10.29 16.28 13.32
CA ILE A 181 11.05 15.58 14.37
C ILE A 181 12.07 14.60 13.76
N LEU A 182 11.70 13.87 12.71
CA LEU A 182 12.59 12.93 12.04
C LEU A 182 13.72 13.67 11.29
N GLU A 183 13.43 14.81 10.67
CA GLU A 183 14.43 15.71 10.07
C GLU A 183 15.45 16.17 11.12
N ASP A 184 14.98 16.66 12.27
CA ASP A 184 15.82 17.07 13.42
C ASP A 184 16.72 15.94 13.93
N LEU A 185 16.25 14.70 13.88
CA LEU A 185 17.01 13.52 14.29
C LEU A 185 18.03 13.06 13.24
N GLY A 186 17.98 13.62 12.03
CA GLY A 186 18.85 13.23 10.92
C GLY A 186 18.42 11.95 10.21
N THR A 187 17.18 11.51 10.40
CA THR A 187 16.56 10.36 9.75
C THR A 187 15.29 10.82 9.03
N PRO A 188 15.38 11.43 7.84
CA PRO A 188 14.20 11.98 7.17
C PRO A 188 13.16 10.91 6.85
N CYS A 189 11.88 11.27 6.97
CA CYS A 189 10.78 10.42 6.57
C CYS A 189 10.80 10.22 5.05
N LEU A 190 10.83 8.96 4.60
CA LEU A 190 10.84 8.65 3.18
C LEU A 190 9.46 8.80 2.53
N ILE A 191 8.43 8.26 3.19
CA ILE A 191 7.16 7.98 2.55
C ILE A 191 6.01 7.95 3.56
N HIS A 192 4.83 8.38 3.11
CA HIS A 192 3.58 8.28 3.88
C HIS A 192 2.59 7.35 3.17
N GLN A 193 1.93 6.48 3.95
CA GLN A 193 0.93 5.54 3.44
C GLN A 193 -0.47 5.88 3.99
N PRO A 194 -1.28 6.68 3.26
CA PRO A 194 -2.66 7.01 3.63
C PRO A 194 -3.67 6.09 2.96
N LYS A 195 -4.91 6.05 3.48
CA LYS A 195 -6.06 5.55 2.72
C LYS A 195 -6.46 6.60 1.69
N TYR A 196 -6.45 6.25 0.39
CA TYR A 196 -6.82 7.19 -0.66
C TYR A 196 -7.39 6.47 -1.89
N SER A 197 -8.52 6.96 -2.38
CA SER A 197 -9.21 6.49 -3.58
C SER A 197 -10.15 7.58 -4.10
N MET A 198 -10.79 7.39 -5.23
CA MET A 198 -11.85 8.29 -5.71
C MET A 198 -13.00 8.48 -4.70
N PHE A 199 -13.22 7.50 -3.79
CA PHE A 199 -14.27 7.55 -2.75
C PHE A 199 -13.76 7.91 -1.35
N GLU A 200 -12.46 8.05 -1.17
CA GLU A 200 -11.81 8.45 0.08
C GLU A 200 -10.76 9.51 -0.24
N ARG A 201 -11.10 10.77 -0.07
CA ARG A 201 -10.31 11.90 -0.56
C ARG A 201 -9.68 12.75 0.54
N ALA A 202 -9.81 12.35 1.81
CA ALA A 202 -9.22 13.08 2.94
C ALA A 202 -7.73 13.47 2.76
N PRO A 203 -6.87 12.69 2.07
CA PRO A 203 -5.49 13.14 1.80
C PRO A 203 -5.38 14.43 0.98
N GLU A 204 -6.38 14.76 0.15
CA GLU A 204 -6.40 16.01 -0.63
C GLU A 204 -6.65 17.24 0.28
N GLU A 205 -7.12 17.04 1.52
CA GLU A 205 -7.37 18.09 2.52
C GLU A 205 -6.08 18.46 3.28
N GLY A 206 -4.99 18.72 2.55
CA GLY A 206 -3.72 19.24 3.06
C GLY A 206 -2.62 18.20 3.28
N LEU A 207 -2.91 16.88 3.37
CA LEU A 207 -1.84 15.89 3.55
C LEU A 207 -0.92 15.82 2.32
N LEU A 208 -1.46 15.76 1.11
CA LEU A 208 -0.66 15.71 -0.12
C LEU A 208 0.23 16.95 -0.25
N ASP A 209 -0.28 18.13 0.15
CA ASP A 209 0.49 19.38 0.14
C ASP A 209 1.66 19.32 1.13
N VAL A 210 1.42 18.82 2.36
CA VAL A 210 2.48 18.63 3.36
C VAL A 210 3.56 17.69 2.83
N LEU A 211 3.18 16.55 2.24
CA LEU A 211 4.13 15.58 1.71
C LEU A 211 4.97 16.18 0.56
N GLN A 212 4.32 16.91 -0.35
CA GLN A 212 5.01 17.56 -1.45
C GLN A 212 5.98 18.63 -0.96
N GLN A 213 5.56 19.49 -0.03
CA GLN A 213 6.41 20.54 0.56
C GLN A 213 7.61 19.97 1.31
N LYS A 214 7.42 18.84 1.99
CA LYS A 214 8.47 18.16 2.78
C LYS A 214 9.32 17.18 1.95
N GLY A 215 9.03 17.01 0.67
CA GLY A 215 9.74 16.08 -0.20
C GLY A 215 9.57 14.61 0.21
N VAL A 216 8.44 14.26 0.80
CA VAL A 216 8.08 12.90 1.25
C VAL A 216 7.20 12.23 0.19
N GLY A 217 7.49 10.98 -0.15
CA GLY A 217 6.67 10.20 -1.07
C GLY A 217 5.31 9.81 -0.47
N CYS A 218 4.37 9.46 -1.34
CA CYS A 218 3.06 8.96 -0.95
C CYS A 218 2.75 7.63 -1.63
N ILE A 219 2.27 6.65 -0.85
CA ILE A 219 1.85 5.33 -1.34
C ILE A 219 0.47 4.98 -0.79
N PRO A 220 -0.62 5.39 -1.45
CA PRO A 220 -1.96 5.11 -0.98
C PRO A 220 -2.31 3.62 -0.93
N PHE A 221 -2.94 3.19 0.16
CA PHE A 221 -3.58 1.89 0.26
C PHE A 221 -5.09 1.97 -0.03
N SER A 222 -5.71 0.82 -0.34
CA SER A 222 -7.11 0.70 -0.75
C SER A 222 -7.51 1.60 -1.95
N PRO A 223 -6.68 1.70 -3.00
CA PRO A 223 -6.91 2.61 -4.12
C PRO A 223 -8.20 2.28 -4.90
N LEU A 224 -8.66 1.03 -4.84
CA LEU A 224 -9.91 0.57 -5.46
C LEU A 224 -11.10 0.50 -4.51
N ALA A 225 -11.03 1.18 -3.34
CA ALA A 225 -12.09 1.24 -2.34
C ALA A 225 -12.65 -0.15 -1.97
N GLY A 226 -11.76 -1.13 -1.71
CA GLY A 226 -12.18 -2.50 -1.40
C GLY A 226 -12.74 -3.28 -2.59
N GLY A 227 -12.52 -2.83 -3.81
CA GLY A 227 -13.01 -3.41 -5.07
C GLY A 227 -14.26 -2.72 -5.62
N GLN A 228 -14.79 -1.69 -4.96
CA GLN A 228 -15.95 -0.93 -5.45
C GLN A 228 -15.64 -0.18 -6.75
N LEU A 229 -14.41 0.26 -6.96
CA LEU A 229 -13.92 0.90 -8.18
C LEU A 229 -13.44 -0.12 -9.22
N THR A 230 -14.24 -1.17 -9.41
CA THR A 230 -14.08 -2.20 -10.45
C THR A 230 -15.44 -2.53 -11.05
N ASP A 231 -15.47 -3.32 -12.10
CA ASP A 231 -16.69 -3.85 -12.72
C ASP A 231 -17.43 -4.89 -11.84
N ARG A 232 -16.78 -5.38 -10.79
CA ARG A 232 -17.25 -6.51 -9.98
C ARG A 232 -18.63 -6.32 -9.36
N TYR A 233 -18.97 -5.09 -8.97
CA TYR A 233 -20.24 -4.78 -8.29
C TYR A 233 -21.31 -4.16 -9.20
N LEU A 234 -21.04 -3.95 -10.50
CA LEU A 234 -21.99 -3.31 -11.43
C LEU A 234 -23.33 -4.05 -11.54
N ASN A 235 -23.30 -5.38 -11.41
CA ASN A 235 -24.47 -6.25 -11.54
C ASN A 235 -24.93 -6.86 -10.20
N GLY A 236 -24.59 -6.24 -9.07
CA GLY A 236 -24.91 -6.70 -7.73
C GLY A 236 -23.69 -7.14 -6.93
N ILE A 237 -23.92 -7.74 -5.75
CA ILE A 237 -22.85 -8.19 -4.85
C ILE A 237 -22.54 -9.67 -5.14
N PRO A 238 -21.38 -10.01 -5.75
CA PRO A 238 -21.01 -11.40 -6.00
C PRO A 238 -20.80 -12.18 -4.69
N ALA A 239 -21.22 -13.44 -4.66
CA ALA A 239 -21.12 -14.30 -3.49
C ALA A 239 -19.67 -14.51 -2.99
N ASP A 240 -18.69 -14.46 -3.90
CA ASP A 240 -17.25 -14.56 -3.62
C ASP A 240 -16.60 -13.21 -3.33
N SER A 241 -17.39 -12.13 -3.19
CA SER A 241 -16.88 -10.77 -2.96
C SER A 241 -16.56 -10.52 -1.49
N ARG A 242 -15.71 -9.51 -1.24
CA ARG A 242 -15.39 -9.05 0.11
C ARG A 242 -16.65 -8.59 0.87
N ALA A 243 -17.60 -7.95 0.20
CA ALA A 243 -18.84 -7.50 0.80
C ALA A 243 -19.73 -8.69 1.23
N ALA A 244 -19.74 -9.80 0.49
CA ALA A 244 -20.50 -11.00 0.82
C ALA A 244 -19.82 -11.86 1.90
N SER A 245 -18.51 -11.71 2.13
CA SER A 245 -17.72 -12.57 3.03
C SER A 245 -17.83 -12.22 4.53
N GLY A 246 -18.67 -11.24 4.91
CA GLY A 246 -18.74 -10.75 6.29
C GLY A 246 -17.50 -9.98 6.74
N SER A 247 -16.70 -9.48 5.83
CA SER A 247 -15.49 -8.71 6.10
C SER A 247 -15.82 -7.41 6.85
N LYS A 248 -15.09 -7.13 7.94
CA LYS A 248 -15.20 -5.86 8.68
C LYS A 248 -14.78 -4.62 7.84
N PHE A 249 -14.18 -4.83 6.67
CA PHE A 249 -13.60 -3.75 5.84
C PHE A 249 -14.46 -3.33 4.66
N LEU A 250 -15.50 -4.11 4.33
CA LEU A 250 -16.51 -3.73 3.33
C LEU A 250 -17.80 -4.51 3.65
N ASN A 251 -18.81 -3.81 4.16
CA ASN A 251 -20.13 -4.35 4.41
C ASN A 251 -21.06 -4.13 3.20
N PRO A 252 -22.06 -4.99 2.97
CA PRO A 252 -23.08 -4.76 1.93
C PRO A 252 -23.73 -3.38 1.99
N ASP A 253 -24.01 -2.86 3.18
CA ASP A 253 -24.63 -1.54 3.39
C ASP A 253 -23.79 -0.36 2.90
N GLN A 254 -22.50 -0.57 2.68
CA GLN A 254 -21.61 0.44 2.11
C GLN A 254 -21.70 0.52 0.59
N ILE A 255 -22.41 -0.42 -0.05
CA ILE A 255 -22.64 -0.49 -1.49
C ILE A 255 -24.08 0.00 -1.75
N THR A 256 -24.27 1.31 -1.63
CA THR A 256 -25.58 1.94 -1.85
C THR A 256 -25.87 2.09 -3.35
N ASP A 257 -27.16 2.17 -3.72
CA ASP A 257 -27.57 2.39 -5.12
C ASP A 257 -26.98 3.67 -5.70
N LYS A 258 -26.91 4.74 -4.91
CA LYS A 258 -26.28 6.01 -5.30
C LYS A 258 -24.78 5.83 -5.61
N LYS A 259 -24.08 5.07 -4.77
CA LYS A 259 -22.66 4.76 -5.01
C LYS A 259 -22.47 3.90 -6.27
N LEU A 260 -23.36 2.94 -6.48
CA LEU A 260 -23.37 2.13 -7.71
C LEU A 260 -23.65 2.98 -8.96
N GLU A 261 -24.48 4.01 -8.86
CA GLU A 261 -24.70 4.94 -9.95
C GLU A 261 -23.42 5.73 -10.30
N LYS A 262 -22.69 6.24 -9.27
CA LYS A 262 -21.37 6.85 -9.49
C LYS A 262 -20.40 5.86 -10.17
N VAL A 263 -20.35 4.62 -9.68
CA VAL A 263 -19.50 3.54 -10.26
C VAL A 263 -19.86 3.31 -11.73
N ARG A 264 -21.15 3.21 -12.09
CA ARG A 264 -21.58 3.04 -13.49
C ARG A 264 -21.16 4.21 -14.38
N LYS A 265 -21.32 5.45 -13.91
CA LYS A 265 -20.90 6.66 -14.64
C LYS A 265 -19.38 6.69 -14.84
N LEU A 266 -18.61 6.35 -13.79
CA LEU A 266 -17.14 6.23 -13.88
C LEU A 266 -16.71 5.11 -14.83
N ASN A 267 -17.41 3.96 -14.79
CA ASN A 267 -17.13 2.85 -15.71
C ASN A 267 -17.37 3.23 -17.18
N ALA A 268 -18.48 3.92 -17.46
CA ALA A 268 -18.76 4.41 -18.82
C ALA A 268 -17.68 5.40 -19.30
N LEU A 269 -17.10 6.20 -18.42
CA LEU A 269 -15.97 7.07 -18.76
C LEU A 269 -14.70 6.25 -19.00
N ALA A 270 -14.42 5.24 -18.18
CA ALA A 270 -13.27 4.35 -18.35
C ALA A 270 -13.33 3.60 -19.70
N GLU A 271 -14.52 3.10 -20.09
CA GLU A 271 -14.75 2.46 -21.40
C GLU A 271 -14.44 3.41 -22.57
N LYS A 272 -14.87 4.68 -22.49
CA LYS A 272 -14.53 5.70 -23.51
C LYS A 272 -13.02 5.95 -23.60
N ARG A 273 -12.28 5.76 -22.51
CA ARG A 273 -10.83 5.85 -22.46
C ARG A 273 -10.13 4.57 -22.94
N GLY A 274 -10.88 3.51 -23.30
CA GLY A 274 -10.33 2.18 -23.62
C GLY A 274 -9.69 1.48 -22.41
N GLN A 275 -10.14 1.78 -21.18
CA GLN A 275 -9.61 1.24 -19.94
C GLN A 275 -10.70 0.52 -19.13
N LYS A 276 -10.29 -0.39 -18.24
CA LYS A 276 -11.15 -0.85 -17.14
C LYS A 276 -11.28 0.26 -16.08
N LEU A 277 -12.38 0.27 -15.34
CA LEU A 277 -12.58 1.21 -14.24
C LEU A 277 -11.45 1.14 -13.21
N SER A 278 -10.97 -0.08 -12.90
CA SER A 278 -9.82 -0.28 -11.99
C SER A 278 -8.56 0.43 -12.47
N GLN A 279 -8.25 0.35 -13.75
CA GLN A 279 -7.09 1.01 -14.35
C GLN A 279 -7.23 2.54 -14.29
N MET A 280 -8.41 3.07 -14.68
CA MET A 280 -8.68 4.50 -14.59
C MET A 280 -8.59 5.01 -13.14
N ALA A 281 -9.10 4.27 -12.16
CA ALA A 281 -9.05 4.66 -10.76
C ALA A 281 -7.62 4.71 -10.21
N LEU A 282 -6.76 3.74 -10.57
CA LEU A 282 -5.35 3.75 -10.20
C LEU A 282 -4.59 4.89 -10.88
N ALA A 283 -4.81 5.10 -12.18
CA ALA A 283 -4.22 6.22 -12.92
C ALA A 283 -4.63 7.59 -12.33
N TRP A 284 -5.89 7.71 -11.90
CA TRP A 284 -6.39 8.94 -11.30
C TRP A 284 -5.67 9.30 -9.99
N ILE A 285 -5.36 8.32 -9.15
CA ILE A 285 -4.57 8.54 -7.94
C ILE A 285 -3.13 8.94 -8.30
N LEU A 286 -2.50 8.25 -9.24
CA LEU A 286 -1.12 8.52 -9.69
C LEU A 286 -0.95 9.85 -10.44
N ARG A 287 -2.05 10.56 -10.78
CA ARG A 287 -1.96 11.89 -11.40
C ARG A 287 -1.35 12.94 -10.48
N HIS A 288 -1.43 12.75 -9.17
CA HIS A 288 -0.82 13.65 -8.20
C HIS A 288 0.70 13.44 -8.12
N ASP A 289 1.45 14.51 -8.22
CA ASP A 289 2.93 14.47 -8.19
C ASP A 289 3.47 13.93 -6.85
N ALA A 290 2.78 14.20 -5.75
CA ALA A 290 3.12 13.68 -4.43
C ALA A 290 3.00 12.14 -4.34
N VAL A 291 2.15 11.51 -5.18
CA VAL A 291 1.94 10.06 -5.15
C VAL A 291 3.05 9.35 -5.92
N THR A 292 3.84 8.57 -5.22
CA THR A 292 4.95 7.79 -5.79
C THR A 292 4.48 6.48 -6.41
N SER A 293 3.62 5.76 -5.71
CA SER A 293 3.16 4.41 -6.09
C SER A 293 1.73 4.21 -5.59
N VAL A 294 0.97 3.31 -6.18
CA VAL A 294 -0.33 2.84 -5.65
C VAL A 294 -0.19 1.43 -5.11
N LEU A 295 -0.69 1.19 -3.90
CA LEU A 295 -0.61 -0.10 -3.23
C LEU A 295 -1.85 -0.93 -3.53
N ILE A 296 -1.72 -1.95 -4.36
CA ILE A 296 -2.82 -2.86 -4.70
C ILE A 296 -2.78 -4.13 -3.84
N GLY A 297 -3.94 -4.70 -3.57
CA GLY A 297 -4.08 -6.07 -3.09
C GLY A 297 -4.62 -6.95 -4.22
N ALA A 298 -4.14 -8.19 -4.33
CA ALA A 298 -4.59 -9.15 -5.32
C ALA A 298 -4.84 -10.52 -4.71
N SER A 299 -5.80 -11.25 -5.25
CA SER A 299 -6.09 -12.67 -4.95
C SER A 299 -5.89 -13.57 -6.15
N LYS A 300 -5.70 -13.00 -7.34
CA LYS A 300 -5.46 -13.68 -8.62
C LYS A 300 -4.44 -12.88 -9.44
N THR A 301 -3.59 -13.56 -10.19
CA THR A 301 -2.55 -12.92 -11.04
C THR A 301 -3.13 -11.95 -12.06
N GLY A 302 -4.29 -12.27 -12.66
CA GLY A 302 -4.99 -11.38 -13.59
C GLY A 302 -5.34 -10.00 -13.01
N GLN A 303 -5.52 -9.88 -11.69
CA GLN A 303 -5.75 -8.57 -11.06
C GLN A 303 -4.47 -7.71 -11.05
N ILE A 304 -3.31 -8.34 -10.93
CA ILE A 304 -2.00 -7.67 -11.01
C ILE A 304 -1.75 -7.22 -12.45
N GLU A 305 -2.06 -8.08 -13.43
CA GLU A 305 -1.96 -7.78 -14.86
C GLU A 305 -2.89 -6.61 -15.24
N ASP A 306 -4.14 -6.66 -14.80
CA ASP A 306 -5.10 -5.57 -15.01
C ASP A 306 -4.60 -4.25 -14.43
N ALA A 307 -4.03 -4.28 -13.22
CA ALA A 307 -3.48 -3.08 -12.61
C ALA A 307 -2.27 -2.55 -13.41
N ALA A 308 -1.38 -3.44 -13.88
CA ALA A 308 -0.24 -3.05 -14.72
C ALA A 308 -0.67 -2.40 -16.03
N GLY A 309 -1.79 -2.83 -16.64
CA GLY A 309 -2.36 -2.21 -17.83
C GLY A 309 -2.78 -0.74 -17.66
N MET A 310 -2.88 -0.23 -16.42
CA MET A 310 -3.09 1.20 -16.15
C MET A 310 -1.99 2.08 -16.76
N LEU A 311 -0.76 1.57 -16.87
CA LEU A 311 0.40 2.31 -17.37
C LEU A 311 0.26 2.71 -18.85
N GLU A 312 -0.58 2.03 -19.62
CA GLU A 312 -0.79 2.31 -21.04
C GLU A 312 -1.54 3.63 -21.28
N ASN A 313 -2.43 4.03 -20.36
CA ASN A 313 -3.22 5.26 -20.49
C ASN A 313 -3.44 5.94 -19.11
N ARG A 314 -2.41 6.58 -18.57
CA ARG A 314 -2.46 7.23 -17.24
C ARG A 314 -2.73 8.74 -17.26
N HIS A 315 -2.73 9.36 -18.43
CA HIS A 315 -2.95 10.79 -18.57
C HIS A 315 -4.43 11.12 -18.71
N PHE A 316 -4.85 12.20 -18.10
CA PHE A 316 -6.21 12.73 -18.16
C PHE A 316 -6.23 14.08 -18.84
N SER A 317 -7.24 14.32 -19.70
CA SER A 317 -7.57 15.65 -20.15
C SER A 317 -8.25 16.45 -19.04
N ALA A 318 -8.25 17.78 -19.15
CA ALA A 318 -8.95 18.64 -18.22
C ALA A 318 -10.48 18.35 -18.19
N GLU A 319 -11.06 17.98 -19.34
CA GLU A 319 -12.49 17.63 -19.45
C GLU A 319 -12.80 16.32 -18.75
N GLU A 320 -11.95 15.32 -18.86
CA GLU A 320 -12.11 14.04 -18.14
C GLU A 320 -12.03 14.25 -16.63
N LEU A 321 -11.07 15.03 -16.14
CA LEU A 321 -10.96 15.36 -14.71
C LEU A 321 -12.19 16.13 -14.22
N LYS A 322 -12.69 17.09 -14.99
CA LYS A 322 -13.93 17.80 -14.65
C LYS A 322 -15.14 16.88 -14.62
N THR A 323 -15.23 15.92 -15.54
CA THR A 323 -16.29 14.92 -15.56
C THR A 323 -16.22 13.99 -14.36
N ILE A 324 -15.02 13.51 -14.01
CA ILE A 324 -14.80 12.68 -12.81
C ILE A 324 -15.24 13.46 -11.56
N GLU A 325 -14.81 14.72 -11.43
CA GLU A 325 -15.17 15.57 -10.29
C GLU A 325 -16.67 15.78 -10.17
N ALA A 326 -17.36 16.04 -11.28
CA ALA A 326 -18.82 16.18 -11.30
C ALA A 326 -19.55 14.88 -10.89
N ILE A 327 -19.03 13.72 -11.26
CA ILE A 327 -19.59 12.43 -10.83
C ILE A 327 -19.36 12.22 -9.32
N LEU A 328 -18.15 12.49 -8.83
CA LEU A 328 -17.79 12.26 -7.43
C LEU A 328 -18.50 13.21 -6.48
N SER A 329 -18.67 14.50 -6.86
CA SER A 329 -19.30 15.54 -6.08
C SER A 329 -20.84 15.57 -6.19
N SER A 330 -21.44 14.78 -7.10
CA SER A 330 -22.91 14.69 -7.17
C SER A 330 -23.47 14.27 -5.80
N SER A 331 -24.43 15.06 -5.27
CA SER A 331 -24.98 14.93 -3.91
C SER A 331 -25.43 13.50 -3.61
N ASP A 332 -25.05 13.02 -2.45
CA ASP A 332 -25.48 11.72 -1.91
C ASP A 332 -26.98 11.68 -1.62
#